data_2e3a834668d6071c5865f39a33ed1081
#
_entry.id   2e3a834668d6071c5865f39a33ed1081
#
_cell.length_a   1.000
_cell.length_b   1.000
_cell.length_c   1.000
_cell.angle_alpha   90.00
_cell.angle_beta   90.00
_cell.angle_gamma   90.00
#
_symmetry.space_group_name_H-M   'P 1'
#
loop_
_entity.id
_entity.type
_entity.pdbx_description
1 polymer ?
#
loop_
_entity_poly.entity_id
_entity_poly.type
_entity_poly.pdbx_seq_one_letter_code
_entity_poly.pdbx_strand_id
1 'polypeptide(L)'
;TLLGPSGCGKTTTLRMIGGFETPDQGDILFLGERINDIPPHKRNINTVFQRYALFPHLNVFENVAFPLREQKLPRGEIEQKVNEMLALVKLTGFERRNVTRLSGGQQQRVAIARALVSRPRVLLLDEPLAALDLKLRKDMQQELKNIQKATGITFVFVTHDQEEALSMSDTIVVMSEGRIQQIGTPIDIYNEPENAFVADFIGESNIVDGIMRQDFSVTFSGHTFTCVDKGFAKNENVDVVIRPEDVDIVPIEKGMLRGTVTSITFMGVHYEIIIDINGFKWMIQTTDYVDEGAEVGLYIEPDAIHIMKKSEYSGMYGDYSSFSNELDELSDAESEPDE
;
A
#
# COMPACT_ATOMS: atom_id res chain seq x y z
N THR A 1 -0.20 2.45 8.67
CA THR A 1 0.33 1.28 7.94
C THR A 1 1.78 1.52 7.57
N LEU A 2 2.64 0.48 7.66
CA LEU A 2 3.98 0.47 7.09
C LEU A 2 3.90 -0.23 5.73
N LEU A 3 4.22 0.47 4.66
CA LEU A 3 4.14 0.01 3.28
C LEU A 3 5.52 0.10 2.62
N GLY A 4 5.86 -0.83 1.72
CA GLY A 4 7.11 -0.80 0.97
C GLY A 4 7.49 -2.16 0.40
N PRO A 5 8.51 -2.25 -0.46
CA PRO A 5 8.96 -3.49 -1.06
C PRO A 5 9.52 -4.48 -0.03
N SER A 6 9.72 -5.73 -0.45
CA SER A 6 10.30 -6.76 0.40
C SER A 6 11.72 -6.36 0.85
N GLY A 7 12.04 -6.59 2.13
CA GLY A 7 13.37 -6.29 2.67
C GLY A 7 13.61 -4.83 3.11
N CYS A 8 12.66 -3.90 2.93
CA CYS A 8 12.84 -2.49 3.32
C CYS A 8 12.77 -2.21 4.84
N GLY A 9 12.62 -3.24 5.69
CA GLY A 9 12.70 -3.08 7.16
C GLY A 9 11.36 -3.02 7.90
N LYS A 10 10.20 -3.15 7.27
CA LYS A 10 8.86 -3.09 7.89
C LYS A 10 8.67 -4.06 9.06
N THR A 11 8.89 -5.36 8.82
CA THR A 11 8.77 -6.40 9.85
C THR A 11 9.78 -6.20 10.98
N THR A 12 11.00 -5.78 10.69
CA THR A 12 12.01 -5.45 11.70
C THR A 12 11.54 -4.30 12.59
N THR A 13 11.01 -3.22 12.00
CA THR A 13 10.42 -2.09 12.72
C THR A 13 9.27 -2.55 13.62
N LEU A 14 8.36 -3.38 13.06
CA LEU A 14 7.23 -3.93 13.83
C LEU A 14 7.70 -4.80 15.00
N ARG A 15 8.75 -5.62 14.79
CA ARG A 15 9.35 -6.45 15.85
C ARG A 15 10.01 -5.62 16.94
N MET A 16 10.67 -4.53 16.60
CA MET A 16 11.23 -3.58 17.58
C MET A 16 10.11 -2.94 18.41
N ILE A 17 9.01 -2.51 17.81
CA ILE A 17 7.82 -1.99 18.51
C ILE A 17 7.24 -3.05 19.43
N GLY A 18 7.15 -4.29 18.97
CA GLY A 18 6.68 -5.45 19.77
C GLY A 18 7.62 -5.89 20.88
N GLY A 19 8.90 -5.45 20.85
CA GLY A 19 9.92 -5.83 21.83
C GLY A 19 10.57 -7.18 21.57
N PHE A 20 10.44 -7.71 20.35
CA PHE A 20 11.11 -8.95 19.93
C PHE A 20 12.53 -8.71 19.43
N GLU A 21 12.84 -7.46 19.07
CA GLU A 21 14.16 -6.98 18.68
C GLU A 21 14.44 -5.65 19.38
N THR A 22 15.72 -5.34 19.60
CA THR A 22 16.15 -4.09 20.24
C THR A 22 16.80 -3.20 19.17
N PRO A 23 16.42 -1.93 19.06
CA PRO A 23 17.09 -1.02 18.12
C PRO A 23 18.55 -0.77 18.58
N ASP A 24 19.48 -0.73 17.62
CA ASP A 24 20.88 -0.41 17.90
C ASP A 24 21.05 1.05 18.33
N GLN A 25 20.22 1.94 17.79
CA GLN A 25 20.22 3.37 18.11
C GLN A 25 18.79 3.91 18.14
N GLY A 26 18.60 5.01 18.86
CA GLY A 26 17.31 5.69 18.97
C GLY A 26 16.40 5.10 20.03
N ASP A 27 15.22 5.71 20.18
CA ASP A 27 14.26 5.40 21.23
C ASP A 27 12.88 5.07 20.63
N ILE A 28 12.27 4.04 21.18
CA ILE A 28 10.86 3.73 20.92
C ILE A 28 10.06 4.29 22.08
N LEU A 29 9.16 5.21 21.75
CA LEU A 29 8.31 5.86 22.75
C LEU A 29 6.87 5.33 22.64
N PHE A 30 6.30 4.95 23.77
CA PHE A 30 4.90 4.56 23.89
C PHE A 30 4.23 5.45 24.93
N LEU A 31 3.27 6.27 24.49
CA LEU A 31 2.63 7.29 25.33
C LEU A 31 3.63 8.24 26.04
N GLY A 32 4.73 8.56 25.36
CA GLY A 32 5.81 9.41 25.88
C GLY A 32 6.84 8.70 26.76
N GLU A 33 6.64 7.42 27.08
CA GLU A 33 7.58 6.61 27.85
C GLU A 33 8.47 5.76 26.95
N ARG A 34 9.76 5.70 27.22
CA ARG A 34 10.73 4.86 26.52
C ARG A 34 10.50 3.39 26.86
N ILE A 35 10.32 2.55 25.80
CA ILE A 35 10.00 1.14 25.97
C ILE A 35 11.07 0.18 25.44
N ASN A 36 12.26 0.65 25.05
CA ASN A 36 13.32 -0.20 24.47
C ASN A 36 13.64 -1.40 25.37
N ASP A 37 13.75 -1.18 26.69
CA ASP A 37 14.16 -2.19 27.66
C ASP A 37 12.98 -2.97 28.28
N ILE A 38 11.75 -2.67 27.85
CA ILE A 38 10.54 -3.36 28.33
C ILE A 38 10.34 -4.63 27.49
N PRO A 39 10.33 -5.82 28.11
CA PRO A 39 10.13 -7.08 27.39
C PRO A 39 8.71 -7.17 26.81
N PRO A 40 8.48 -7.95 25.73
CA PRO A 40 7.21 -8.03 24.99
C PRO A 40 5.99 -8.23 25.88
N HIS A 41 6.06 -9.16 26.85
CA HIS A 41 4.93 -9.52 27.72
C HIS A 41 4.53 -8.43 28.73
N LYS A 42 5.34 -7.37 28.88
CA LYS A 42 5.03 -6.21 29.73
C LYS A 42 4.60 -4.99 28.95
N ARG A 43 4.70 -5.03 27.61
CA ARG A 43 4.18 -3.97 26.74
C ARG A 43 2.67 -4.12 26.60
N ASN A 44 1.95 -3.01 26.64
CA ASN A 44 0.50 -3.02 26.37
C ASN A 44 0.23 -3.02 24.84
N ILE A 45 0.93 -3.92 24.15
CA ILE A 45 0.99 -4.10 22.72
C ILE A 45 0.90 -5.59 22.43
N ASN A 46 0.02 -6.01 21.53
CA ASN A 46 -0.07 -7.40 21.11
C ASN A 46 0.24 -7.53 19.61
N THR A 47 0.71 -8.71 19.21
CA THR A 47 1.11 -8.97 17.83
C THR A 47 0.34 -10.17 17.27
N VAL A 48 -0.18 -10.02 16.06
CA VAL A 48 -0.65 -11.12 15.20
C VAL A 48 0.42 -11.34 14.13
N PHE A 49 1.02 -12.53 14.14
CA PHE A 49 2.07 -12.92 13.21
C PHE A 49 1.48 -13.44 11.90
N GLN A 50 2.23 -13.37 10.82
CA GLN A 50 1.85 -13.82 9.47
C GLN A 50 1.29 -15.25 9.42
N ARG A 51 1.82 -16.18 10.23
CA ARG A 51 1.34 -17.58 10.36
C ARG A 51 0.39 -17.80 11.53
N TYR A 52 -0.23 -16.73 12.04
CA TYR A 52 -1.23 -16.73 13.14
C TYR A 52 -0.75 -17.27 14.49
N ALA A 53 0.26 -18.13 14.54
CA ALA A 53 0.87 -18.73 15.76
C ALA A 53 -0.18 -19.28 16.74
N LEU A 54 -1.24 -19.93 16.26
CA LEU A 54 -2.24 -20.58 17.10
C LEU A 54 -1.64 -21.83 17.76
N PHE A 55 -2.11 -22.14 18.96
CA PHE A 55 -1.75 -23.35 19.68
C PHE A 55 -2.54 -24.55 19.10
N PRO A 56 -1.92 -25.47 18.36
CA PRO A 56 -2.66 -26.49 17.60
C PRO A 56 -3.31 -27.57 18.50
N HIS A 57 -2.82 -27.71 19.72
CA HIS A 57 -3.35 -28.64 20.73
C HIS A 57 -4.53 -28.06 21.53
N LEU A 58 -4.83 -26.76 21.38
CA LEU A 58 -5.94 -26.08 22.02
C LEU A 58 -7.09 -25.87 21.03
N ASN A 59 -8.32 -25.86 21.55
CA ASN A 59 -9.49 -25.46 20.77
C ASN A 59 -9.58 -23.93 20.61
N VAL A 60 -10.60 -23.42 19.90
CA VAL A 60 -10.82 -22.00 19.67
C VAL A 60 -10.94 -21.21 21.00
N PHE A 61 -11.81 -21.70 21.90
CA PHE A 61 -12.02 -21.06 23.21
C PHE A 61 -10.70 -20.96 23.99
N GLU A 62 -9.96 -22.05 24.07
CA GLU A 62 -8.72 -22.15 24.83
C GLU A 62 -7.62 -21.27 24.25
N ASN A 63 -7.52 -21.15 22.91
CA ASN A 63 -6.61 -20.23 22.26
C ASN A 63 -6.91 -18.77 22.67
N VAL A 64 -8.17 -18.35 22.62
CA VAL A 64 -8.57 -16.98 23.00
C VAL A 64 -8.47 -16.76 24.50
N ALA A 65 -8.78 -17.77 25.33
CA ALA A 65 -8.68 -17.69 26.80
C ALA A 65 -7.24 -17.65 27.32
N PHE A 66 -6.26 -18.08 26.52
CA PHE A 66 -4.88 -18.26 26.98
C PHE A 66 -4.29 -17.03 27.67
N PRO A 67 -4.29 -15.82 27.09
CA PRO A 67 -3.73 -14.64 27.75
C PRO A 67 -4.48 -14.25 29.03
N LEU A 68 -5.79 -14.52 29.15
CA LEU A 68 -6.56 -14.24 30.35
C LEU A 68 -6.24 -15.21 31.50
N ARG A 69 -5.91 -16.47 31.15
CA ARG A 69 -5.44 -17.46 32.14
C ARG A 69 -4.07 -17.09 32.72
N GLU A 70 -3.17 -16.58 31.86
CA GLU A 70 -1.87 -16.06 32.31
C GLU A 70 -2.03 -14.86 33.25
N GLN A 71 -3.05 -14.04 33.04
CA GLN A 71 -3.44 -12.95 33.96
C GLN A 71 -4.14 -13.46 35.23
N LYS A 72 -4.38 -14.77 35.34
CA LYS A 72 -5.03 -15.42 36.51
C LYS A 72 -6.45 -14.88 36.77
N LEU A 73 -7.20 -14.52 35.75
CA LEU A 73 -8.59 -14.07 35.89
C LEU A 73 -9.50 -15.21 36.35
N PRO A 74 -10.61 -14.90 37.04
CA PRO A 74 -11.63 -15.87 37.43
C PRO A 74 -12.28 -16.54 36.20
N ARG A 75 -12.62 -17.83 36.31
CA ARG A 75 -13.17 -18.63 35.19
C ARG A 75 -14.42 -17.97 34.55
N GLY A 76 -15.36 -17.45 35.34
CA GLY A 76 -16.56 -16.80 34.81
C GLY A 76 -16.25 -15.54 34.02
N GLU A 77 -15.26 -14.76 34.43
CA GLU A 77 -14.83 -13.57 33.70
C GLU A 77 -14.14 -13.95 32.37
N ILE A 78 -13.33 -15.02 32.38
CA ILE A 78 -12.72 -15.57 31.16
C ILE A 78 -13.80 -16.01 30.18
N GLU A 79 -14.81 -16.77 30.63
CA GLU A 79 -15.91 -17.25 29.79
C GLU A 79 -16.67 -16.08 29.14
N GLN A 80 -16.98 -15.04 29.90
CA GLN A 80 -17.66 -13.85 29.39
C GLN A 80 -16.80 -13.14 28.34
N LYS A 81 -15.56 -12.78 28.64
CA LYS A 81 -14.67 -12.05 27.74
C LYS A 81 -14.38 -12.81 26.45
N VAL A 82 -14.18 -14.13 26.53
CA VAL A 82 -13.95 -14.96 25.34
C VAL A 82 -15.20 -14.98 24.46
N ASN A 83 -16.38 -15.17 25.03
CA ASN A 83 -17.63 -15.19 24.25
C ASN A 83 -17.91 -13.82 23.58
N GLU A 84 -17.70 -12.71 24.29
CA GLU A 84 -17.78 -11.37 23.72
C GLU A 84 -16.82 -11.20 22.53
N MET A 85 -15.58 -11.67 22.68
CA MET A 85 -14.58 -11.57 21.63
C MET A 85 -14.87 -12.47 20.43
N LEU A 86 -15.35 -13.71 20.67
CA LEU A 86 -15.76 -14.61 19.58
C LEU A 86 -16.98 -14.06 18.82
N ALA A 87 -17.89 -13.39 19.50
CA ALA A 87 -19.00 -12.69 18.85
C ALA A 87 -18.49 -11.54 17.96
N LEU A 88 -17.52 -10.74 18.45
CA LEU A 88 -16.91 -9.63 17.71
C LEU A 88 -16.27 -10.10 16.38
N VAL A 89 -15.56 -11.25 16.41
CA VAL A 89 -14.91 -11.82 15.23
C VAL A 89 -15.78 -12.82 14.47
N LYS A 90 -17.09 -12.88 14.74
CA LYS A 90 -18.08 -13.75 14.07
C LYS A 90 -17.73 -15.25 14.13
N LEU A 91 -17.25 -15.71 15.27
CA LEU A 91 -16.92 -17.12 15.53
C LEU A 91 -17.77 -17.75 16.66
N THR A 92 -18.94 -17.18 16.94
CA THR A 92 -19.90 -17.81 17.88
C THR A 92 -20.28 -19.22 17.40
N GLY A 93 -20.26 -20.18 18.30
CA GLY A 93 -20.54 -21.60 18.00
C GLY A 93 -19.30 -22.40 17.54
N PHE A 94 -18.12 -21.77 17.51
CA PHE A 94 -16.85 -22.43 17.15
C PHE A 94 -15.99 -22.75 18.38
N GLU A 95 -16.41 -22.46 19.56
CA GLU A 95 -15.66 -22.50 20.82
C GLU A 95 -14.89 -23.82 21.02
N ARG A 96 -15.57 -24.94 20.73
CA ARG A 96 -15.05 -26.30 20.94
C ARG A 96 -14.31 -26.87 19.73
N ARG A 97 -14.25 -26.14 18.60
CA ARG A 97 -13.57 -26.64 17.40
C ARG A 97 -12.06 -26.61 17.57
N ASN A 98 -11.40 -27.63 17.00
CA ASN A 98 -9.94 -27.63 16.90
C ASN A 98 -9.51 -26.59 15.85
N VAL A 99 -8.52 -25.75 16.19
CA VAL A 99 -8.03 -24.68 15.30
C VAL A 99 -7.40 -25.21 14.01
N THR A 100 -6.88 -26.44 14.00
CA THR A 100 -6.30 -27.06 12.79
C THR A 100 -7.34 -27.44 11.74
N ARG A 101 -8.63 -27.46 12.09
CA ARG A 101 -9.75 -27.76 11.18
C ARG A 101 -10.44 -26.51 10.66
N LEU A 102 -9.92 -25.34 10.96
CA LEU A 102 -10.45 -24.06 10.53
C LEU A 102 -9.83 -23.65 9.19
N SER A 103 -10.58 -22.89 8.38
CA SER A 103 -10.02 -22.20 7.22
C SER A 103 -9.00 -21.13 7.64
N GLY A 104 -8.14 -20.69 6.72
CA GLY A 104 -7.14 -19.65 6.99
C GLY A 104 -7.74 -18.38 7.58
N GLY A 105 -8.83 -17.88 6.99
CA GLY A 105 -9.54 -16.71 7.53
C GLY A 105 -10.15 -16.93 8.92
N GLN A 106 -10.64 -18.15 9.22
CA GLN A 106 -11.13 -18.49 10.55
C GLN A 106 -9.97 -18.56 11.57
N GLN A 107 -8.84 -19.13 11.19
CA GLN A 107 -7.64 -19.16 12.04
C GLN A 107 -7.14 -17.74 12.34
N GLN A 108 -7.13 -16.87 11.35
CA GLN A 108 -6.80 -15.46 11.52
C GLN A 108 -7.72 -14.76 12.51
N ARG A 109 -9.03 -14.94 12.41
CA ARG A 109 -10.02 -14.39 13.36
C ARG A 109 -9.77 -14.88 14.78
N VAL A 110 -9.40 -16.16 14.98
CA VAL A 110 -9.02 -16.66 16.28
C VAL A 110 -7.76 -15.98 16.81
N ALA A 111 -6.76 -15.76 15.95
CA ALA A 111 -5.52 -15.06 16.35
C ALA A 111 -5.79 -13.60 16.74
N ILE A 112 -6.63 -12.90 15.98
CA ILE A 112 -7.08 -11.54 16.28
C ILE A 112 -7.85 -11.51 17.59
N ALA A 113 -8.82 -12.42 17.79
CA ALA A 113 -9.58 -12.54 19.03
C ALA A 113 -8.66 -12.77 20.24
N ARG A 114 -7.68 -13.67 20.12
CA ARG A 114 -6.67 -13.92 21.16
C ARG A 114 -5.85 -12.68 21.48
N ALA A 115 -5.47 -11.92 20.45
CA ALA A 115 -4.69 -10.71 20.62
C ALA A 115 -5.50 -9.56 21.25
N LEU A 116 -6.79 -9.46 20.94
CA LEU A 116 -7.67 -8.39 21.42
C LEU A 116 -8.29 -8.65 22.80
N VAL A 117 -8.40 -9.92 23.23
CA VAL A 117 -9.14 -10.28 24.46
C VAL A 117 -8.55 -9.66 25.73
N SER A 118 -7.25 -9.37 25.74
CA SER A 118 -6.55 -8.65 26.81
C SER A 118 -6.67 -7.13 26.74
N ARG A 119 -7.40 -6.60 25.73
CA ARG A 119 -7.61 -5.18 25.49
C ARG A 119 -6.31 -4.36 25.42
N PRO A 120 -5.40 -4.70 24.48
CA PRO A 120 -4.18 -3.93 24.29
C PRO A 120 -4.52 -2.53 23.77
N ARG A 121 -3.60 -1.58 23.93
CA ARG A 121 -3.74 -0.25 23.31
C ARG A 121 -3.32 -0.23 21.85
N VAL A 122 -2.40 -1.10 21.49
CA VAL A 122 -1.91 -1.24 20.11
C VAL A 122 -1.93 -2.71 19.68
N LEU A 123 -2.41 -2.97 18.50
CA LEU A 123 -2.34 -4.27 17.84
C LEU A 123 -1.40 -4.16 16.63
N LEU A 124 -0.34 -4.96 16.64
CA LEU A 124 0.60 -5.11 15.54
C LEU A 124 0.15 -6.26 14.63
N LEU A 125 0.08 -6.02 13.34
CA LEU A 125 -0.37 -6.99 12.32
C LEU A 125 0.73 -7.12 11.26
N ASP A 126 1.42 -8.27 11.25
CA ASP A 126 2.51 -8.55 10.31
C ASP A 126 1.96 -9.35 9.11
N GLU A 127 1.75 -8.67 7.98
CA GLU A 127 1.19 -9.21 6.72
C GLU A 127 -0.03 -10.14 6.94
N PRO A 128 -1.06 -9.71 7.67
CA PRO A 128 -2.11 -10.62 8.11
C PRO A 128 -2.95 -11.17 6.96
N LEU A 129 -2.99 -10.53 5.80
CA LEU A 129 -3.84 -10.89 4.67
C LEU A 129 -3.10 -11.64 3.56
N ALA A 130 -1.77 -11.75 3.62
CA ALA A 130 -0.94 -12.30 2.55
C ALA A 130 -1.26 -13.77 2.17
N ALA A 131 -1.78 -14.56 3.12
CA ALA A 131 -2.10 -15.99 2.91
C ALA A 131 -3.53 -16.24 2.40
N LEU A 132 -4.32 -15.19 2.11
CA LEU A 132 -5.73 -15.30 1.73
C LEU A 132 -5.92 -15.09 0.22
N ASP A 133 -6.90 -15.82 -0.35
CA ASP A 133 -7.37 -15.55 -1.71
C ASP A 133 -8.03 -14.16 -1.81
N LEU A 134 -8.14 -13.62 -3.03
CA LEU A 134 -8.58 -12.24 -3.29
C LEU A 134 -9.95 -11.92 -2.67
N LYS A 135 -10.94 -12.83 -2.80
CA LYS A 135 -12.28 -12.59 -2.26
C LYS A 135 -12.26 -12.57 -0.72
N LEU A 136 -11.62 -13.56 -0.13
CA LEU A 136 -11.51 -13.67 1.32
C LEU A 136 -10.67 -12.51 1.91
N ARG A 137 -9.68 -12.04 1.16
CA ARG A 137 -8.86 -10.87 1.52
C ARG A 137 -9.73 -9.60 1.65
N LYS A 138 -10.56 -9.29 0.63
CA LYS A 138 -11.48 -8.14 0.67
C LYS A 138 -12.49 -8.22 1.82
N ASP A 139 -13.04 -9.39 2.09
CA ASP A 139 -13.94 -9.61 3.22
C ASP A 139 -13.22 -9.35 4.57
N MET A 140 -11.98 -9.82 4.70
CA MET A 140 -11.17 -9.63 5.91
C MET A 140 -10.70 -8.19 6.12
N GLN A 141 -10.37 -7.46 5.06
CA GLN A 141 -10.06 -6.01 5.13
C GLN A 141 -11.22 -5.26 5.76
N GLN A 142 -12.45 -5.47 5.24
CA GLN A 142 -13.64 -4.82 5.79
C GLN A 142 -13.89 -5.22 7.25
N GLU A 143 -13.64 -6.47 7.60
CA GLU A 143 -13.83 -6.97 8.96
C GLU A 143 -12.81 -6.37 9.94
N LEU A 144 -11.54 -6.29 9.55
CA LEU A 144 -10.51 -5.62 10.35
C LEU A 144 -10.83 -4.15 10.61
N LYS A 145 -11.30 -3.43 9.59
CA LYS A 145 -11.78 -2.03 9.76
C LYS A 145 -12.94 -1.94 10.74
N ASN A 146 -13.90 -2.87 10.66
CA ASN A 146 -15.04 -2.90 11.58
C ASN A 146 -14.60 -3.20 13.02
N ILE A 147 -13.67 -4.15 13.21
CA ILE A 147 -13.09 -4.48 14.52
C ILE A 147 -12.34 -3.27 15.08
N GLN A 148 -11.51 -2.61 14.28
CA GLN A 148 -10.76 -1.42 14.68
C GLN A 148 -11.70 -0.30 15.14
N LYS A 149 -12.75 0.00 14.35
CA LYS A 149 -13.77 1.00 14.71
C LYS A 149 -14.55 0.63 15.98
N ALA A 150 -14.92 -0.64 16.14
CA ALA A 150 -15.68 -1.11 17.30
C ALA A 150 -14.86 -1.09 18.59
N THR A 151 -13.56 -1.33 18.50
CA THR A 151 -12.66 -1.39 19.66
C THR A 151 -11.96 -0.08 19.98
N GLY A 152 -11.79 0.81 19.00
CA GLY A 152 -11.02 2.06 19.11
C GLY A 152 -9.52 1.85 19.33
N ILE A 153 -9.00 0.63 19.10
CA ILE A 153 -7.60 0.27 19.31
C ILE A 153 -6.79 0.75 18.09
N THR A 154 -5.57 1.22 18.33
CA THR A 154 -4.63 1.56 17.26
C THR A 154 -4.09 0.29 16.62
N PHE A 155 -4.23 0.15 15.30
CA PHE A 155 -3.62 -0.92 14.52
C PHE A 155 -2.35 -0.40 13.84
N VAL A 156 -1.25 -1.13 13.98
CA VAL A 156 -0.04 -0.94 13.17
C VAL A 156 0.03 -2.13 12.21
N PHE A 157 -0.20 -1.86 10.95
CA PHE A 157 -0.35 -2.85 9.89
C PHE A 157 0.89 -2.84 9.00
N VAL A 158 1.43 -4.00 8.67
CA VAL A 158 2.52 -4.16 7.71
C VAL A 158 1.98 -4.87 6.47
N THR A 159 2.22 -4.30 5.32
CA THR A 159 1.87 -4.91 4.03
C THR A 159 2.86 -4.49 2.94
N HIS A 160 2.90 -5.23 1.85
CA HIS A 160 3.52 -4.85 0.58
C HIS A 160 2.45 -4.59 -0.50
N ASP A 161 1.17 -4.76 -0.18
CA ASP A 161 0.03 -4.57 -1.06
C ASP A 161 -0.46 -3.12 -0.94
N GLN A 162 -0.44 -2.40 -2.06
CA GLN A 162 -0.81 -0.99 -2.15
C GLN A 162 -2.32 -0.80 -1.93
N GLU A 163 -3.17 -1.68 -2.51
CA GLU A 163 -4.62 -1.62 -2.35
C GLU A 163 -5.01 -1.76 -0.88
N GLU A 164 -4.34 -2.66 -0.14
CA GLU A 164 -4.54 -2.81 1.31
C GLU A 164 -4.18 -1.53 2.06
N ALA A 165 -3.00 -0.96 1.77
CA ALA A 165 -2.55 0.24 2.45
C ALA A 165 -3.47 1.43 2.18
N LEU A 166 -3.82 1.69 0.93
CA LEU A 166 -4.70 2.80 0.53
C LEU A 166 -6.12 2.64 1.08
N SER A 167 -6.68 1.41 1.07
CA SER A 167 -8.06 1.18 1.49
C SER A 167 -8.26 1.10 2.99
N MET A 168 -7.25 0.68 3.77
CA MET A 168 -7.39 0.36 5.19
C MET A 168 -6.83 1.41 6.15
N SER A 169 -5.93 2.27 5.70
CA SER A 169 -5.14 3.12 6.59
C SER A 169 -5.73 4.50 6.80
N ASP A 170 -5.49 5.07 7.97
CA ASP A 170 -5.66 6.50 8.23
C ASP A 170 -4.34 7.25 7.92
N THR A 171 -3.20 6.57 8.11
CA THR A 171 -1.86 7.08 7.82
C THR A 171 -1.01 5.96 7.24
N ILE A 172 -0.29 6.27 6.17
CA ILE A 172 0.67 5.37 5.52
C ILE A 172 2.08 5.91 5.75
N VAL A 173 3.00 5.01 6.07
CA VAL A 173 4.45 5.25 6.10
C VAL A 173 5.06 4.43 4.98
N VAL A 174 5.48 5.09 3.91
CA VAL A 174 6.16 4.44 2.78
C VAL A 174 7.63 4.28 3.12
N MET A 175 8.15 3.06 2.99
CA MET A 175 9.52 2.70 3.33
C MET A 175 10.25 2.08 2.14
N SER A 176 11.51 2.47 1.95
CA SER A 176 12.43 1.84 1.01
C SER A 176 13.84 1.84 1.60
N GLU A 177 14.61 0.76 1.42
CA GLU A 177 16.01 0.63 1.83
C GLU A 177 16.28 1.03 3.30
N GLY A 178 15.37 0.70 4.21
CA GLY A 178 15.48 1.03 5.63
C GLY A 178 15.17 2.50 5.98
N ARG A 179 14.70 3.30 5.02
CA ARG A 179 14.37 4.71 5.18
C ARG A 179 12.89 4.95 4.98
N ILE A 180 12.36 5.96 5.64
CA ILE A 180 11.03 6.50 5.38
C ILE A 180 11.14 7.40 4.16
N GLN A 181 10.31 7.15 3.15
CA GLN A 181 10.24 7.95 1.92
C GLN A 181 9.18 9.03 2.03
N GLN A 182 8.01 8.69 2.61
CA GLN A 182 6.92 9.65 2.83
C GLN A 182 6.01 9.16 3.95
N ILE A 183 5.36 10.09 4.65
CA ILE A 183 4.29 9.83 5.62
C ILE A 183 3.11 10.74 5.27
N GLY A 184 1.93 10.16 5.08
CA GLY A 184 0.73 10.94 4.74
C GLY A 184 -0.55 10.14 4.87
N THR A 185 -1.67 10.77 4.56
CA THR A 185 -2.93 10.06 4.36
C THR A 185 -2.88 9.26 3.05
N PRO A 186 -3.76 8.26 2.84
CA PRO A 186 -3.84 7.55 1.56
C PRO A 186 -3.96 8.50 0.34
N ILE A 187 -4.74 9.56 0.48
CA ILE A 187 -4.97 10.55 -0.58
C ILE A 187 -3.69 11.33 -0.87
N ASP A 188 -2.99 11.82 0.18
CA ASP A 188 -1.74 12.57 0.01
C ASP A 188 -0.66 11.73 -0.66
N ILE A 189 -0.52 10.45 -0.20
CA ILE A 189 0.48 9.52 -0.74
C ILE A 189 0.24 9.22 -2.22
N TYR A 190 -1.03 9.13 -2.65
CA TYR A 190 -1.40 8.84 -4.03
C TYR A 190 -1.29 10.06 -4.94
N ASN A 191 -1.89 11.19 -4.52
CA ASN A 191 -2.01 12.39 -5.35
C ASN A 191 -0.78 13.30 -5.29
N GLU A 192 -0.08 13.33 -4.14
CA GLU A 192 1.06 14.24 -3.88
C GLU A 192 2.31 13.45 -3.44
N PRO A 193 2.83 12.53 -4.28
CA PRO A 193 4.03 11.79 -3.94
C PRO A 193 5.24 12.73 -3.82
N GLU A 194 6.08 12.54 -2.77
CA GLU A 194 7.26 13.39 -2.53
C GLU A 194 8.43 13.10 -3.48
N ASN A 195 8.46 11.91 -4.10
CA ASN A 195 9.51 11.51 -5.03
C ASN A 195 9.03 10.43 -6.02
N ALA A 196 9.83 10.20 -7.07
CA ALA A 196 9.53 9.24 -8.13
C ALA A 196 9.31 7.81 -7.61
N PHE A 197 10.08 7.39 -6.58
CA PHE A 197 9.88 6.07 -5.98
C PHE A 197 8.47 5.93 -5.37
N VAL A 198 7.99 6.92 -4.63
CA VAL A 198 6.64 6.86 -4.03
C VAL A 198 5.57 6.87 -5.12
N ALA A 199 5.74 7.72 -6.15
CA ALA A 199 4.82 7.80 -7.27
C ALA A 199 4.65 6.46 -7.97
N ASP A 200 5.75 5.81 -8.34
CA ASP A 200 5.80 4.54 -9.05
C ASP A 200 5.36 3.36 -8.15
N PHE A 201 5.81 3.37 -6.88
CA PHE A 201 5.51 2.29 -5.96
C PHE A 201 4.03 2.24 -5.51
N ILE A 202 3.32 3.37 -5.48
CA ILE A 202 1.92 3.43 -4.99
C ILE A 202 0.87 3.17 -6.07
N GLY A 203 1.22 3.36 -7.29
CA GLY A 203 0.34 3.15 -8.45
C GLY A 203 1.07 3.48 -9.72
N GLU A 204 0.51 3.03 -10.80
CA GLU A 204 1.04 3.31 -12.11
C GLU A 204 1.13 4.81 -12.37
N SER A 205 2.20 5.26 -13.02
CA SER A 205 2.44 6.69 -13.23
C SER A 205 3.21 6.94 -14.52
N ASN A 206 2.82 7.96 -15.24
CA ASN A 206 3.66 8.55 -16.27
C ASN A 206 4.59 9.55 -15.59
N ILE A 207 5.86 9.22 -15.46
CA ILE A 207 6.88 10.10 -14.85
C ILE A 207 7.78 10.61 -15.97
N VAL A 208 7.77 11.92 -16.20
CA VAL A 208 8.52 12.55 -17.26
C VAL A 208 9.42 13.67 -16.73
N ASP A 209 10.57 13.87 -17.39
CA ASP A 209 11.44 14.98 -17.10
C ASP A 209 10.80 16.31 -17.47
N GLY A 210 10.82 17.25 -16.54
CA GLY A 210 10.25 18.58 -16.74
C GLY A 210 11.16 19.72 -16.31
N ILE A 211 10.82 20.92 -16.73
CA ILE A 211 11.46 22.17 -16.29
C ILE A 211 10.36 23.09 -15.78
N MET A 212 10.41 23.44 -14.50
CA MET A 212 9.53 24.42 -13.91
C MET A 212 9.93 25.83 -14.39
N ARG A 213 9.14 26.44 -15.27
CA ARG A 213 9.47 27.75 -15.84
C ARG A 213 9.28 28.88 -14.85
N GLN A 214 8.22 28.79 -14.10
CA GLN A 214 7.81 29.66 -13.00
C GLN A 214 6.67 28.99 -12.25
N ASP A 215 6.21 29.54 -11.14
CA ASP A 215 5.03 29.05 -10.45
C ASP A 215 3.86 28.85 -11.42
N PHE A 216 3.19 27.71 -11.32
CA PHE A 216 2.04 27.31 -12.14
C PHE A 216 2.34 27.06 -13.63
N SER A 217 3.64 26.89 -14.01
CA SER A 217 4.00 26.65 -15.42
C SER A 217 5.21 25.73 -15.54
N VAL A 218 5.00 24.56 -16.11
CA VAL A 218 5.99 23.50 -16.34
C VAL A 218 6.12 23.17 -17.82
N THR A 219 7.31 22.83 -18.28
CA THR A 219 7.57 22.35 -19.64
C THR A 219 8.05 20.92 -19.58
N PHE A 220 7.37 20.00 -20.26
CA PHE A 220 7.77 18.61 -20.48
C PHE A 220 7.32 18.15 -21.88
N SER A 221 7.89 17.07 -22.41
CA SER A 221 7.60 16.53 -23.75
C SER A 221 7.56 17.62 -24.85
N GLY A 222 8.39 18.65 -24.72
CA GLY A 222 8.49 19.78 -25.68
C GLY A 222 7.38 20.82 -25.60
N HIS A 223 6.41 20.71 -24.70
CA HIS A 223 5.26 21.63 -24.55
C HIS A 223 5.24 22.26 -23.17
N THR A 224 4.62 23.44 -23.04
CA THR A 224 4.45 24.15 -21.77
C THR A 224 3.00 24.01 -21.30
N PHE A 225 2.85 23.52 -20.07
CA PHE A 225 1.57 23.27 -19.43
C PHE A 225 1.37 24.21 -18.25
N THR A 226 0.12 24.49 -17.95
CA THR A 226 -0.29 25.10 -16.68
C THR A 226 -0.44 23.97 -15.66
N CYS A 227 0.09 24.17 -14.44
CA CYS A 227 -0.07 23.26 -13.29
C CYS A 227 -0.53 24.06 -12.06
N VAL A 228 -0.77 23.39 -10.96
CA VAL A 228 -1.19 24.01 -9.69
C VAL A 228 -0.02 24.22 -8.71
N ASP A 229 1.14 23.65 -9.01
CA ASP A 229 2.32 23.64 -8.15
C ASP A 229 3.08 24.98 -8.19
N LYS A 230 3.73 25.28 -7.06
CA LYS A 230 4.51 26.49 -6.83
C LYS A 230 5.67 26.24 -5.85
N GLY A 231 6.58 27.22 -5.75
CA GLY A 231 7.68 27.17 -4.78
C GLY A 231 8.95 26.53 -5.32
N PHE A 232 9.04 26.34 -6.63
CA PHE A 232 10.24 25.89 -7.34
C PHE A 232 11.04 27.10 -7.84
N ALA A 233 12.36 26.90 -8.00
CA ALA A 233 13.19 27.90 -8.63
C ALA A 233 12.86 28.03 -10.13
N LYS A 234 13.08 29.22 -10.69
CA LYS A 234 12.87 29.45 -12.12
C LYS A 234 13.84 28.58 -12.94
N ASN A 235 13.30 27.82 -13.89
CA ASN A 235 13.99 26.82 -14.72
C ASN A 235 14.63 25.69 -13.90
N GLU A 236 14.02 25.31 -12.77
CA GLU A 236 14.42 24.13 -12.01
C GLU A 236 14.04 22.85 -12.76
N ASN A 237 14.96 21.89 -12.82
CA ASN A 237 14.66 20.57 -13.33
C ASN A 237 13.82 19.82 -12.29
N VAL A 238 12.74 19.21 -12.75
CA VAL A 238 11.72 18.56 -11.91
C VAL A 238 11.32 17.23 -12.51
N ASP A 239 10.74 16.37 -11.69
CA ASP A 239 9.98 15.20 -12.14
C ASP A 239 8.49 15.59 -12.20
N VAL A 240 7.84 15.27 -13.32
CA VAL A 240 6.41 15.50 -13.52
C VAL A 240 5.72 14.15 -13.48
N VAL A 241 4.76 14.01 -12.58
CA VAL A 241 3.95 12.80 -12.42
C VAL A 241 2.53 13.06 -12.91
N ILE A 242 2.04 12.15 -13.72
CA ILE A 242 0.66 12.20 -14.23
C ILE A 242 0.10 10.79 -14.15
N ARG A 243 -1.03 10.63 -13.47
CA ARG A 243 -1.68 9.34 -13.33
C ARG A 243 -2.32 8.91 -14.66
N PRO A 244 -2.28 7.61 -15.02
CA PRO A 244 -2.87 7.10 -16.26
C PRO A 244 -4.36 7.38 -16.41
N GLU A 245 -5.12 7.42 -15.33
CA GLU A 245 -6.54 7.72 -15.30
C GLU A 245 -6.87 9.21 -15.47
N ASP A 246 -5.88 10.09 -15.30
CA ASP A 246 -6.04 11.55 -15.40
C ASP A 246 -5.67 12.09 -16.79
N VAL A 247 -5.41 11.21 -17.74
CA VAL A 247 -5.09 11.57 -19.13
C VAL A 247 -6.26 11.23 -20.03
N ASP A 248 -6.86 12.26 -20.62
CA ASP A 248 -7.95 12.10 -21.56
C ASP A 248 -7.44 11.89 -22.99
N ILE A 249 -7.96 10.88 -23.70
CA ILE A 249 -7.76 10.70 -25.13
C ILE A 249 -8.80 11.55 -25.87
N VAL A 250 -8.32 12.47 -26.69
CA VAL A 250 -9.14 13.44 -27.43
C VAL A 250 -8.78 13.44 -28.94
N PRO A 251 -9.64 14.01 -29.81
CA PRO A 251 -9.24 14.27 -31.20
C PRO A 251 -7.93 15.08 -31.26
N ILE A 252 -7.08 14.79 -32.25
CA ILE A 252 -5.74 15.40 -32.42
C ILE A 252 -5.75 16.92 -32.31
N GLU A 253 -6.79 17.57 -32.83
CA GLU A 253 -6.90 19.03 -32.86
C GLU A 253 -7.12 19.65 -31.49
N LYS A 254 -7.59 18.85 -30.53
CA LYS A 254 -7.86 19.27 -29.14
C LYS A 254 -6.76 18.85 -28.15
N GLY A 255 -5.87 17.94 -28.60
CA GLY A 255 -4.80 17.42 -27.74
C GLY A 255 -3.70 18.45 -27.49
N MET A 256 -3.19 18.44 -26.26
CA MET A 256 -1.97 19.17 -25.88
C MET A 256 -0.71 18.44 -26.34
N LEU A 257 -0.75 17.11 -26.31
CA LEU A 257 0.26 16.20 -26.86
C LEU A 257 -0.38 15.38 -27.98
N ARG A 258 0.46 14.81 -28.85
CA ARG A 258 0.03 13.94 -29.95
C ARG A 258 0.85 12.66 -29.92
N GLY A 259 0.19 11.52 -30.10
CA GLY A 259 0.86 10.24 -30.10
C GLY A 259 0.12 9.21 -30.94
N THR A 260 0.75 8.05 -31.08
CA THR A 260 0.21 6.90 -31.79
C THR A 260 -0.06 5.77 -30.79
N VAL A 261 -1.26 5.20 -30.84
CA VAL A 261 -1.62 4.04 -30.01
C VAL A 261 -0.78 2.84 -30.44
N THR A 262 0.02 2.27 -29.53
CA THR A 262 0.89 1.13 -29.82
C THR A 262 0.37 -0.18 -29.24
N SER A 263 -0.44 -0.12 -28.16
CA SER A 263 -1.05 -1.30 -27.54
C SER A 263 -2.36 -0.94 -26.86
N ILE A 264 -3.29 -1.89 -26.81
CA ILE A 264 -4.53 -1.78 -26.06
C ILE A 264 -4.85 -3.10 -25.38
N THR A 265 -5.06 -3.07 -24.07
CA THR A 265 -5.38 -4.24 -23.24
C THR A 265 -6.66 -4.00 -22.44
N PHE A 266 -7.62 -4.93 -22.53
CA PHE A 266 -8.85 -4.84 -21.74
C PHE A 266 -8.67 -5.49 -20.37
N MET A 267 -8.74 -4.70 -19.30
CA MET A 267 -8.58 -5.12 -17.92
C MET A 267 -9.90 -5.47 -17.20
N GLY A 268 -11.00 -5.60 -17.95
CA GLY A 268 -12.33 -5.94 -17.44
C GLY A 268 -13.20 -4.73 -17.08
N VAL A 269 -12.64 -3.68 -16.48
CA VAL A 269 -13.37 -2.45 -16.09
C VAL A 269 -12.95 -1.27 -16.95
N HIS A 270 -11.70 -1.23 -17.38
CA HIS A 270 -11.10 -0.19 -18.21
C HIS A 270 -10.17 -0.82 -19.25
N TYR A 271 -9.72 -0.03 -20.19
CA TYR A 271 -8.63 -0.34 -21.10
C TYR A 271 -7.35 0.31 -20.58
N GLU A 272 -6.24 -0.42 -20.66
CA GLU A 272 -4.88 0.11 -20.57
C GLU A 272 -4.38 0.33 -21.98
N ILE A 273 -4.09 1.58 -22.32
CA ILE A 273 -3.69 2.00 -23.65
C ILE A 273 -2.29 2.59 -23.56
N ILE A 274 -1.38 2.04 -24.37
CA ILE A 274 -0.02 2.59 -24.48
C ILE A 274 0.05 3.46 -25.74
N ILE A 275 0.51 4.69 -25.55
CA ILE A 275 0.64 5.70 -26.61
C ILE A 275 2.09 6.14 -26.71
N ASP A 276 2.69 6.00 -27.90
CA ASP A 276 4.02 6.53 -28.18
C ASP A 276 3.94 8.02 -28.49
N ILE A 277 4.69 8.81 -27.73
CA ILE A 277 4.85 10.25 -27.94
C ILE A 277 6.34 10.54 -28.10
N ASN A 278 6.80 10.67 -29.33
CA ASN A 278 8.20 10.95 -29.67
C ASN A 278 9.21 9.94 -29.06
N GLY A 279 8.85 8.66 -29.03
CA GLY A 279 9.67 7.58 -28.50
C GLY A 279 9.52 7.33 -26.98
N PHE A 280 8.67 8.10 -26.29
CA PHE A 280 8.31 7.85 -24.93
C PHE A 280 6.90 7.24 -24.85
N LYS A 281 6.76 6.16 -24.10
CA LYS A 281 5.49 5.42 -23.97
C LYS A 281 4.69 5.91 -22.78
N TRP A 282 3.52 6.45 -23.05
CA TRP A 282 2.54 6.87 -22.05
C TRP A 282 1.52 5.78 -21.83
N MET A 283 1.24 5.45 -20.58
CA MET A 283 0.10 4.63 -20.21
C MET A 283 -1.11 5.50 -19.92
N ILE A 284 -2.28 5.10 -20.44
CA ILE A 284 -3.57 5.73 -20.17
C ILE A 284 -4.57 4.66 -19.77
N GLN A 285 -5.32 4.93 -18.71
CA GLN A 285 -6.43 4.09 -18.25
C GLN A 285 -7.76 4.80 -18.57
N THR A 286 -8.56 4.20 -19.45
CA THR A 286 -9.84 4.78 -19.88
C THR A 286 -10.90 3.71 -20.09
N THR A 287 -12.17 4.10 -20.01
CA THR A 287 -13.31 3.23 -20.40
C THR A 287 -13.59 3.25 -21.90
N ASP A 288 -13.00 4.18 -22.62
CA ASP A 288 -13.22 4.36 -24.06
C ASP A 288 -12.26 3.48 -24.86
N TYR A 289 -12.78 2.85 -25.91
CA TYR A 289 -11.98 2.05 -26.82
C TYR A 289 -11.38 2.93 -27.92
N VAL A 290 -10.12 2.69 -28.26
CA VAL A 290 -9.39 3.34 -29.35
C VAL A 290 -8.68 2.27 -30.16
N ASP A 291 -8.66 2.39 -31.51
CA ASP A 291 -7.99 1.41 -32.35
C ASP A 291 -6.46 1.52 -32.24
N GLU A 292 -5.79 0.35 -32.21
CA GLU A 292 -4.32 0.28 -32.29
C GLU A 292 -3.85 0.89 -33.65
N GLY A 293 -2.76 1.66 -33.58
CA GLY A 293 -2.25 2.41 -34.72
C GLY A 293 -2.97 3.76 -34.98
N ALA A 294 -4.00 4.11 -34.20
CA ALA A 294 -4.66 5.40 -34.31
C ALA A 294 -3.76 6.54 -33.82
N GLU A 295 -3.79 7.67 -34.52
CA GLU A 295 -3.21 8.92 -34.05
C GLU A 295 -4.23 9.66 -33.19
N VAL A 296 -3.82 10.04 -31.99
CA VAL A 296 -4.69 10.67 -30.99
C VAL A 296 -4.03 11.89 -30.35
N GLY A 297 -4.87 12.76 -29.80
CA GLY A 297 -4.46 13.83 -28.92
C GLY A 297 -4.61 13.43 -27.45
N LEU A 298 -3.73 13.91 -26.57
CA LEU A 298 -3.86 13.78 -25.13
C LEU A 298 -4.16 15.14 -24.52
N TYR A 299 -5.11 15.16 -23.62
CA TYR A 299 -5.46 16.31 -22.81
C TYR A 299 -5.27 15.98 -21.33
N ILE A 300 -4.66 16.91 -20.60
CA ILE A 300 -4.30 16.75 -19.20
C ILE A 300 -4.78 18.01 -18.47
N GLU A 301 -5.59 17.83 -17.43
CA GLU A 301 -6.05 18.95 -16.59
C GLU A 301 -4.88 19.52 -15.78
N PRO A 302 -4.88 20.82 -15.46
CA PRO A 302 -3.78 21.44 -14.69
C PRO A 302 -3.57 20.87 -13.29
N ASP A 303 -4.60 20.36 -12.65
CA ASP A 303 -4.57 19.73 -11.32
C ASP A 303 -4.15 18.25 -11.35
N ALA A 304 -4.17 17.64 -12.53
CA ALA A 304 -3.65 16.29 -12.78
C ALA A 304 -2.11 16.26 -12.96
N ILE A 305 -1.46 17.40 -13.07
CA ILE A 305 -0.01 17.53 -13.25
C ILE A 305 0.62 17.79 -11.87
N HIS A 306 1.26 16.76 -11.29
CA HIS A 306 1.97 16.91 -10.03
C HIS A 306 3.49 17.06 -10.25
N ILE A 307 4.10 18.05 -9.58
CA ILE A 307 5.51 18.40 -9.75
C ILE A 307 6.32 17.99 -8.52
N MET A 308 7.35 17.17 -8.74
CA MET A 308 8.29 16.77 -7.71
C MET A 308 9.68 17.34 -7.96
N LYS A 309 10.45 17.55 -6.90
CA LYS A 309 11.87 17.84 -7.03
C LYS A 309 12.60 16.61 -7.57
N LYS A 310 13.61 16.84 -8.41
CA LYS A 310 14.52 15.76 -8.82
C LYS A 310 15.09 15.09 -7.58
N SER A 311 14.90 13.76 -7.47
CA SER A 311 15.39 12.95 -6.37
C SER A 311 16.53 12.02 -6.82
N GLU A 312 17.19 11.35 -5.88
CA GLU A 312 18.19 10.31 -6.20
C GLU A 312 17.59 9.14 -6.99
N TYR A 313 16.28 8.97 -6.96
CA TYR A 313 15.52 7.95 -7.71
C TYR A 313 15.20 8.38 -9.14
N SER A 314 15.27 9.67 -9.48
CA SER A 314 14.92 10.17 -10.82
C SER A 314 15.79 9.63 -11.96
N GLY A 315 17.00 9.18 -11.65
CA GLY A 315 17.87 8.49 -12.63
C GLY A 315 17.54 7.01 -12.80
N MET A 316 16.85 6.38 -11.85
CA MET A 316 16.37 4.99 -11.91
C MET A 316 15.01 4.88 -12.63
N TYR A 317 14.19 5.90 -12.49
CA TYR A 317 12.82 5.96 -12.99
C TYR A 317 12.61 7.13 -13.97
N GLY A 318 13.66 7.91 -14.29
CA GLY A 318 13.57 9.07 -15.18
C GLY A 318 13.22 8.67 -16.60
N ASP A 319 12.41 9.48 -17.29
CA ASP A 319 11.87 9.33 -18.66
C ASP A 319 11.26 7.96 -19.00
N TYR A 320 11.15 7.09 -18.00
CA TYR A 320 10.59 5.75 -18.10
C TYR A 320 9.45 5.66 -17.10
N SER A 321 8.24 5.54 -17.56
CA SER A 321 7.25 4.84 -16.76
C SER A 321 7.80 3.43 -16.49
N SER A 322 7.49 2.82 -15.35
CA SER A 322 7.79 1.42 -15.04
C SER A 322 7.44 0.45 -16.19
N PHE A 323 6.52 0.84 -17.04
CA PHE A 323 6.05 0.14 -18.24
C PHE A 323 6.97 0.21 -19.45
N SER A 324 7.77 1.26 -19.65
CA SER A 324 8.63 1.32 -20.82
C SER A 324 9.69 0.22 -20.81
N ASN A 325 10.24 -0.12 -19.64
CA ASN A 325 11.22 -1.20 -19.51
C ASN A 325 10.58 -2.59 -19.69
N GLU A 326 9.41 -2.85 -19.10
CA GLU A 326 8.69 -4.12 -19.28
C GLU A 326 8.20 -4.32 -20.71
N LEU A 327 7.76 -3.26 -21.39
CA LEU A 327 7.32 -3.33 -22.78
C LEU A 327 8.49 -3.42 -23.76
N ASP A 328 9.64 -2.85 -23.48
CA ASP A 328 10.85 -3.04 -24.28
C ASP A 328 11.37 -4.47 -24.15
N GLU A 329 11.35 -5.07 -22.96
CA GLU A 329 11.67 -6.50 -22.75
C GLU A 329 10.68 -7.43 -23.48
N LEU A 330 9.39 -7.11 -23.52
CA LEU A 330 8.38 -7.87 -24.26
C LEU A 330 8.54 -7.73 -25.79
N SER A 331 8.91 -6.53 -26.29
CA SER A 331 9.15 -6.30 -27.72
C SER A 331 10.41 -6.98 -28.21
N ASP A 332 11.45 -7.11 -27.38
CA ASP A 332 12.70 -7.82 -27.71
C ASP A 332 12.52 -9.35 -27.69
N ALA A 333 11.61 -9.88 -26.85
CA ALA A 333 11.30 -11.32 -26.80
C ALA A 333 10.53 -11.80 -28.05
N GLU A 334 9.77 -10.95 -28.74
CA GLU A 334 9.09 -11.27 -30.01
C GLU A 334 10.03 -11.18 -31.24
N SER A 335 11.23 -10.64 -31.10
CA SER A 335 12.18 -10.45 -32.19
C SER A 335 13.22 -11.57 -32.36
N GLU A 336 13.24 -12.61 -31.51
CA GLU A 336 14.05 -13.80 -31.76
C GLU A 336 13.38 -14.69 -32.81
N PRO A 337 13.95 -14.87 -34.00
CA PRO A 337 13.40 -15.80 -34.99
C PRO A 337 13.58 -17.22 -34.48
N ASP A 338 12.51 -18.02 -34.54
CA ASP A 338 12.54 -19.47 -34.36
C ASP A 338 13.67 -20.09 -35.22
N GLU A 339 14.74 -20.59 -34.58
CA GLU A 339 15.70 -21.53 -35.16
C GLU A 339 15.31 -22.99 -34.89
#